data_985a2a8ad7683ed72ddec3964b2e9a40
#
_entry.id   985a2a8ad7683ed72ddec3964b2e9a40
#
_cell.length_a   1.000
_cell.length_b   1.000
_cell.length_c   1.000
_cell.angle_alpha   90.00
_cell.angle_beta   90.00
_cell.angle_gamma   90.00
#
_symmetry.space_group_name_H-M   'P 1'
#
loop_
_entity.id
_entity.type
_entity.pdbx_description
1 polymer ?
#
loop_
_entity_poly.entity_id
_entity_poly.type
_entity_poly.pdbx_seq_one_letter_code
_entity_poly.pdbx_strand_id
1 'polypeptide(L)'
;MEFFTIGVYNSTERAFFDKLTKNRIDTFCDIRQRRGVRGAQYAFVNSNRLQARLKELGIRYEYVSGLAMPVEIREIQYNADQQKHELKRERKHLDAKFVSAYREKVLKTFNFNDFIEMLRNGNANRIVLFCVEEVAEACHRSIVARELKEKYNFETIHL
;
A
#
# COMPACT_ATOMS: atom_id res chain seq x y z
N MET A 1 4.77 14.51 10.29
CA MET A 1 4.11 13.35 9.62
C MET A 1 5.05 12.17 9.64
N GLU A 2 4.54 10.99 9.99
CA GLU A 2 5.26 9.71 9.95
C GLU A 2 4.55 8.78 8.99
N PHE A 3 5.31 8.06 8.18
CA PHE A 3 4.75 7.13 7.22
C PHE A 3 4.97 5.68 7.64
N PHE A 4 3.96 4.87 7.39
CA PHE A 4 3.94 3.44 7.63
C PHE A 4 3.50 2.71 6.37
N THR A 5 3.78 1.42 6.27
CA THR A 5 3.16 0.54 5.28
C THR A 5 2.59 -0.70 5.95
N ILE A 6 1.53 -1.26 5.38
CA ILE A 6 0.92 -2.47 5.89
C ILE A 6 0.50 -3.39 4.74
N GLY A 7 0.67 -4.68 4.94
CA GLY A 7 0.10 -5.76 4.12
C GLY A 7 -1.00 -6.49 4.87
N VAL A 8 -1.72 -7.39 4.17
CA VAL A 8 -2.81 -8.17 4.77
C VAL A 8 -2.58 -9.67 4.71
N TYR A 9 -1.80 -10.16 3.74
CA TYR A 9 -1.55 -11.60 3.65
C TYR A 9 -0.88 -12.11 4.93
N ASN A 10 -1.23 -13.33 5.33
CA ASN A 10 -0.83 -13.98 6.57
C ASN A 10 -1.23 -13.24 7.87
N SER A 11 -2.20 -12.31 7.77
CA SER A 11 -2.75 -11.61 8.92
C SER A 11 -4.22 -12.00 9.17
N THR A 12 -4.62 -12.06 10.42
CA THR A 12 -6.04 -12.11 10.80
C THR A 12 -6.63 -10.71 10.82
N GLU A 13 -7.96 -10.60 10.73
CA GLU A 13 -8.66 -9.31 10.86
C GLU A 13 -8.25 -8.56 12.12
N ARG A 14 -8.24 -9.26 13.27
CA ARG A 14 -7.82 -8.69 14.55
C ARG A 14 -6.38 -8.17 14.52
N ALA A 15 -5.43 -9.01 14.10
CA ALA A 15 -4.02 -8.63 14.06
C ALA A 15 -3.77 -7.44 13.12
N PHE A 16 -4.48 -7.38 12.00
CA PHE A 16 -4.39 -6.27 11.05
C PHE A 16 -4.81 -4.93 11.68
N PHE A 17 -6.00 -4.88 12.30
CA PHE A 17 -6.47 -3.64 12.93
C PHE A 17 -5.71 -3.31 14.22
N ASP A 18 -5.26 -4.32 14.98
CA ASP A 18 -4.40 -4.10 16.15
C ASP A 18 -3.08 -3.41 15.79
N LYS A 19 -2.48 -3.73 14.63
CA LYS A 19 -1.29 -3.02 14.13
C LYS A 19 -1.57 -1.54 13.89
N LEU A 20 -2.72 -1.19 13.31
CA LEU A 20 -3.09 0.20 13.05
C LEU A 20 -3.29 0.97 14.37
N THR A 21 -4.03 0.41 15.30
CA THR A 21 -4.34 1.06 16.59
C THR A 21 -3.11 1.20 17.48
N LYS A 22 -2.27 0.15 17.61
CA LYS A 22 -1.02 0.19 18.36
C LYS A 22 -0.04 1.25 17.83
N ASN A 23 -0.02 1.43 16.53
CA ASN A 23 0.80 2.46 15.90
C ASN A 23 0.08 3.82 15.79
N ARG A 24 -1.10 3.97 16.40
CA ARG A 24 -1.87 5.23 16.41
C ARG A 24 -2.06 5.81 15.02
N ILE A 25 -2.31 4.96 14.02
CA ILE A 25 -2.56 5.40 12.65
C ILE A 25 -3.83 6.27 12.64
N ASP A 26 -3.73 7.46 12.07
CA ASP A 26 -4.86 8.39 11.92
C ASP A 26 -5.38 8.47 10.47
N THR A 27 -4.53 8.12 9.50
CA THR A 27 -4.87 8.18 8.08
C THR A 27 -4.42 6.92 7.36
N PHE A 28 -5.36 6.29 6.67
CA PHE A 28 -5.18 5.06 5.91
C PHE A 28 -5.27 5.34 4.41
N CYS A 29 -4.16 5.24 3.70
CA CYS A 29 -4.04 5.45 2.26
C CYS A 29 -4.08 4.12 1.51
N ASP A 30 -5.18 3.81 0.86
CA ASP A 30 -5.35 2.63 0.02
C ASP A 30 -4.76 2.88 -1.38
N ILE A 31 -3.63 2.25 -1.69
CA ILE A 31 -2.94 2.37 -2.97
C ILE A 31 -3.16 1.17 -3.90
N ARG A 32 -4.19 0.36 -3.65
CA ARG A 32 -4.52 -0.80 -4.47
C ARG A 32 -5.26 -0.40 -5.73
N GLN A 33 -4.98 -1.05 -6.85
CA GLN A 33 -5.80 -0.96 -8.07
C GLN A 33 -7.16 -1.62 -7.87
N ARG A 34 -7.17 -2.82 -7.28
CA ARG A 34 -8.40 -3.55 -6.93
C ARG A 34 -8.59 -3.49 -5.43
N ARG A 35 -9.67 -2.83 -4.98
CA ARG A 35 -9.99 -2.66 -3.57
C ARG A 35 -10.83 -3.80 -2.97
N GLY A 36 -10.83 -4.95 -3.63
CA GLY A 36 -11.44 -6.20 -3.17
C GLY A 36 -10.45 -7.34 -3.26
N VAL A 37 -10.55 -8.30 -2.35
CA VAL A 37 -9.83 -9.57 -2.38
C VAL A 37 -10.80 -10.72 -2.52
N ARG A 38 -10.38 -11.79 -3.21
CA ARG A 38 -11.19 -13.00 -3.36
C ARG A 38 -11.12 -13.85 -2.10
N GLY A 39 -12.23 -14.52 -1.79
CA GLY A 39 -12.32 -15.44 -0.65
C GLY A 39 -12.66 -14.74 0.67
N ALA A 40 -13.08 -15.55 1.65
CA ALA A 40 -13.57 -15.07 2.94
C ALA A 40 -12.45 -14.60 3.87
N GLN A 41 -11.26 -15.20 3.77
CA GLN A 41 -10.15 -15.00 4.71
C GLN A 41 -9.73 -13.52 4.85
N TYR A 42 -9.71 -12.78 3.75
CA TYR A 42 -9.31 -11.37 3.73
C TYR A 42 -10.46 -10.43 3.34
N ALA A 43 -11.71 -10.89 3.44
CA ALA A 43 -12.88 -10.08 3.08
C ALA A 43 -13.01 -8.79 3.91
N PHE A 44 -12.39 -8.73 5.07
CA PHE A 44 -12.38 -7.55 5.94
C PHE A 44 -11.64 -6.34 5.33
N VAL A 45 -10.78 -6.55 4.32
CA VAL A 45 -10.14 -5.45 3.58
C VAL A 45 -10.82 -5.12 2.25
N ASN A 46 -11.99 -5.70 1.96
CA ASN A 46 -12.83 -5.23 0.86
C ASN A 46 -13.34 -3.82 1.16
N SER A 47 -13.33 -2.95 0.15
CA SER A 47 -13.43 -1.49 0.30
C SER A 47 -14.49 -1.02 1.31
N ASN A 48 -15.75 -1.46 1.15
CA ASN A 48 -16.83 -1.00 2.01
C ASN A 48 -16.66 -1.45 3.46
N ARG A 49 -16.28 -2.71 3.68
CA ARG A 49 -16.08 -3.29 5.01
C ARG A 49 -14.86 -2.66 5.70
N LEU A 50 -13.77 -2.46 4.97
CA LEU A 50 -12.57 -1.79 5.47
C LEU A 50 -12.89 -0.35 5.90
N GLN A 51 -13.55 0.43 5.05
CA GLN A 51 -13.89 1.82 5.36
C GLN A 51 -14.81 1.93 6.57
N ALA A 52 -15.82 1.05 6.69
CA ALA A 52 -16.69 1.01 7.86
C ALA A 52 -15.89 0.77 9.15
N ARG A 53 -14.99 -0.21 9.14
CA ARG A 53 -14.15 -0.53 10.30
C ARG A 53 -13.15 0.59 10.64
N LEU A 54 -12.52 1.21 9.66
CA LEU A 54 -11.62 2.35 9.88
C LEU A 54 -12.37 3.54 10.49
N LYS A 55 -13.59 3.81 10.03
CA LYS A 55 -14.46 4.85 10.60
C LYS A 55 -14.78 4.59 12.07
N GLU A 56 -15.09 3.35 12.46
CA GLU A 56 -15.30 2.96 13.86
C GLU A 56 -14.07 3.21 14.73
N LEU A 57 -12.87 3.04 14.15
CA LEU A 57 -11.59 3.27 14.82
C LEU A 57 -11.12 4.73 14.79
N GLY A 58 -11.90 5.64 14.19
CA GLY A 58 -11.51 7.04 14.02
C GLY A 58 -10.36 7.27 13.04
N ILE A 59 -10.12 6.31 12.12
CA ILE A 59 -9.05 6.37 11.11
C ILE A 59 -9.64 6.87 9.80
N ARG A 60 -9.10 7.97 9.27
CA ARG A 60 -9.52 8.50 7.97
C ARG A 60 -9.05 7.59 6.83
N TYR A 61 -9.95 7.29 5.89
CA TYR A 61 -9.64 6.52 4.69
C TYR A 61 -9.47 7.43 3.48
N GLU A 62 -8.37 7.26 2.77
CA GLU A 62 -8.07 7.93 1.50
C GLU A 62 -7.77 6.90 0.41
N TYR A 63 -8.46 6.97 -0.72
CA TYR A 63 -8.12 6.17 -1.88
C TYR A 63 -7.15 6.94 -2.77
N VAL A 64 -5.90 6.51 -2.80
CA VAL A 64 -4.84 7.16 -3.57
C VAL A 64 -4.64 6.41 -4.89
N SER A 65 -5.62 6.56 -5.79
CA SER A 65 -5.65 5.85 -7.09
C SER A 65 -4.44 6.17 -7.98
N GLY A 66 -3.87 7.37 -7.86
CA GLY A 66 -2.67 7.76 -8.60
C GLY A 66 -1.41 6.97 -8.26
N LEU A 67 -1.38 6.30 -7.09
CA LEU A 67 -0.32 5.37 -6.69
C LEU A 67 -0.68 3.91 -6.96
N ALA A 68 -1.89 3.64 -7.44
CA ALA A 68 -2.30 2.29 -7.77
C ALA A 68 -1.49 1.75 -8.98
N MET A 69 -1.23 0.45 -8.95
CA MET A 69 -0.47 -0.22 -10.00
C MET A 69 -1.35 -0.49 -11.22
N PRO A 70 -1.09 0.12 -12.39
CA PRO A 70 -1.80 -0.16 -13.63
C PRO A 70 -1.73 -1.63 -14.05
N VAL A 71 -2.72 -2.09 -14.81
CA VAL A 71 -2.82 -3.51 -15.22
C VAL A 71 -1.62 -3.95 -16.02
N GLU A 72 -1.16 -3.13 -16.97
CA GLU A 72 -0.01 -3.42 -17.84
C GLU A 72 1.30 -3.56 -17.05
N ILE A 73 1.48 -2.81 -15.97
CA ILE A 73 2.67 -2.92 -15.11
C ILE A 73 2.55 -4.19 -14.24
N ARG A 74 1.35 -4.50 -13.76
CA ARG A 74 1.10 -5.72 -13.00
C ARG A 74 1.39 -6.97 -13.80
N GLU A 75 1.12 -6.95 -15.12
CA GLU A 75 1.42 -8.07 -16.01
C GLU A 75 2.92 -8.35 -16.13
N ILE A 76 3.78 -7.32 -16.06
CA ILE A 76 5.24 -7.50 -16.04
C ILE A 76 5.64 -8.37 -14.84
N GLN A 77 5.12 -8.07 -13.66
CA GLN A 77 5.41 -8.85 -12.45
C GLN A 77 4.80 -10.25 -12.52
N TYR A 78 3.58 -10.38 -13.02
CA TYR A 78 2.92 -11.66 -13.19
C TYR A 78 3.73 -12.59 -14.09
N ASN A 79 4.23 -12.09 -15.23
CA ASN A 79 5.05 -12.86 -16.14
C ASN A 79 6.39 -13.28 -15.51
N ALA A 80 7.02 -12.39 -14.73
CA ALA A 80 8.24 -12.72 -13.99
C ALA A 80 8.01 -13.80 -12.93
N ASP A 81 6.89 -13.72 -12.19
CA ASP A 81 6.50 -14.73 -11.19
C ASP A 81 6.26 -16.10 -11.87
N GLN A 82 5.58 -16.11 -13.04
CA GLN A 82 5.35 -17.33 -13.81
C GLN A 82 6.66 -17.98 -14.28
N GLN A 83 7.62 -17.21 -14.77
CA GLN A 83 8.93 -17.71 -15.18
C GLN A 83 9.72 -18.32 -14.03
N LYS A 84 9.53 -17.82 -12.81
CA LYS A 84 10.17 -18.33 -11.58
C LYS A 84 9.36 -19.42 -10.88
N HIS A 85 8.17 -19.77 -11.40
CA HIS A 85 7.20 -20.67 -10.73
C HIS A 85 6.88 -20.23 -9.29
N GLU A 86 6.83 -18.91 -9.04
CA GLU A 86 6.61 -18.29 -7.74
C GLU A 86 5.16 -17.78 -7.62
N LEU A 87 4.48 -18.13 -6.54
CA LEU A 87 3.16 -17.58 -6.26
C LEU A 87 3.27 -16.16 -5.71
N LYS A 88 2.32 -15.30 -6.09
CA LYS A 88 2.26 -13.91 -5.61
C LYS A 88 2.41 -13.77 -4.09
N ARG A 89 1.80 -14.65 -3.31
CA ARG A 89 1.85 -14.65 -1.85
C ARG A 89 3.17 -15.13 -1.27
N GLU A 90 4.01 -15.79 -2.08
CA GLU A 90 5.32 -16.35 -1.70
C GLU A 90 6.46 -15.45 -2.15
N ARG A 91 6.17 -14.50 -3.03
CA ARG A 91 7.15 -13.56 -3.57
C ARG A 91 7.78 -12.71 -2.47
N LYS A 92 9.11 -12.59 -2.49
CA LYS A 92 9.89 -11.80 -1.54
C LYS A 92 10.42 -10.49 -2.13
N HIS A 93 10.57 -10.43 -3.45
CA HIS A 93 11.12 -9.26 -4.14
C HIS A 93 10.38 -9.00 -5.45
N LEU A 94 10.31 -7.74 -5.84
CA LEU A 94 9.77 -7.31 -7.12
C LEU A 94 10.81 -7.49 -8.22
N ASP A 95 10.33 -7.79 -9.43
CA ASP A 95 11.17 -7.84 -10.63
C ASP A 95 11.70 -6.43 -10.99
N ALA A 96 12.95 -6.35 -11.47
CA ALA A 96 13.58 -5.08 -11.79
C ALA A 96 12.87 -4.31 -12.91
N LYS A 97 12.31 -5.00 -13.91
CA LYS A 97 11.53 -4.39 -14.99
C LYS A 97 10.23 -3.81 -14.46
N PHE A 98 9.58 -4.50 -13.52
CA PHE A 98 8.40 -3.97 -12.83
C PHE A 98 8.74 -2.69 -12.06
N VAL A 99 9.81 -2.70 -11.27
CA VAL A 99 10.23 -1.53 -10.48
C VAL A 99 10.50 -0.34 -11.39
N SER A 100 11.24 -0.56 -12.49
CA SER A 100 11.53 0.49 -13.47
C SER A 100 10.26 1.05 -14.12
N ALA A 101 9.36 0.17 -14.59
CA ALA A 101 8.10 0.57 -15.22
C ALA A 101 7.18 1.34 -14.24
N TYR A 102 7.09 0.91 -12.99
CA TYR A 102 6.29 1.60 -11.98
C TYR A 102 6.85 3.00 -11.67
N ARG A 103 8.16 3.13 -11.53
CA ARG A 103 8.81 4.45 -11.36
C ARG A 103 8.54 5.39 -12.53
N GLU A 104 8.72 4.92 -13.76
CA GLU A 104 8.55 5.75 -14.96
C GLU A 104 7.09 6.16 -15.20
N LYS A 105 6.16 5.22 -15.09
CA LYS A 105 4.77 5.45 -15.49
C LYS A 105 3.86 5.93 -14.35
N VAL A 106 4.22 5.65 -13.10
CA VAL A 106 3.40 6.02 -11.93
C VAL A 106 4.08 7.10 -11.12
N LEU A 107 5.27 6.84 -10.57
CA LEU A 107 5.87 7.80 -9.63
C LEU A 107 6.28 9.12 -10.27
N LYS A 108 6.74 9.11 -11.53
CA LYS A 108 7.08 10.36 -12.25
C LYS A 108 5.87 11.22 -12.58
N THR A 109 4.69 10.61 -12.74
CA THR A 109 3.45 11.32 -13.07
C THR A 109 2.63 11.70 -11.85
N PHE A 110 2.87 11.06 -10.71
CA PHE A 110 2.15 11.32 -9.47
C PHE A 110 2.65 12.60 -8.79
N ASN A 111 1.73 13.52 -8.49
CA ASN A 111 2.07 14.75 -7.79
C ASN A 111 2.17 14.50 -6.27
N PHE A 112 3.36 14.18 -5.80
CA PHE A 112 3.62 13.98 -4.37
C PHE A 112 3.44 15.25 -3.54
N ASN A 113 3.68 16.43 -4.10
CA ASN A 113 3.51 17.69 -3.36
C ASN A 113 2.04 17.90 -3.00
N ASP A 114 1.13 17.73 -3.97
CA ASP A 114 -0.31 17.82 -3.73
C ASP A 114 -0.78 16.75 -2.74
N PHE A 115 -0.24 15.53 -2.84
CA PHE A 115 -0.55 14.45 -1.91
C PHE A 115 -0.12 14.79 -0.48
N ILE A 116 1.09 15.29 -0.28
CA ILE A 116 1.61 15.69 1.03
C ILE A 116 0.81 16.88 1.57
N GLU A 117 0.47 17.83 0.71
CA GLU A 117 -0.37 18.99 1.09
C GLU A 117 -1.79 18.56 1.49
N MET A 118 -2.41 17.67 0.74
CA MET A 118 -3.72 17.07 1.09
C MET A 118 -3.67 16.40 2.47
N LEU A 119 -2.62 15.65 2.76
CA LEU A 119 -2.42 15.02 4.07
C LEU A 119 -2.26 16.06 5.18
N ARG A 120 -1.47 17.12 4.97
CA ARG A 120 -1.29 18.23 5.93
C ARG A 120 -2.59 18.99 6.20
N ASN A 121 -3.32 19.33 5.16
CA ASN A 121 -4.60 20.03 5.26
C ASN A 121 -5.65 19.19 6.00
N GLY A 122 -5.54 17.88 5.91
CA GLY A 122 -6.34 16.93 6.68
C GLY A 122 -5.80 16.61 8.08
N ASN A 123 -4.78 17.33 8.58
CA ASN A 123 -4.14 17.08 9.87
C ASN A 123 -3.62 15.63 10.05
N ALA A 124 -3.20 14.98 8.97
CA ALA A 124 -2.61 13.65 9.03
C ALA A 124 -1.23 13.68 9.69
N ASN A 125 -1.02 12.85 10.69
CA ASN A 125 0.24 12.74 11.40
C ASN A 125 0.88 11.36 11.24
N ARG A 126 0.08 10.30 11.30
CA ARG A 126 0.53 8.91 11.22
C ARG A 126 -0.20 8.18 10.09
N ILE A 127 0.43 8.16 8.93
CA ILE A 127 -0.16 7.75 7.67
C ILE A 127 0.31 6.33 7.31
N VAL A 128 -0.61 5.41 7.00
CA VAL A 128 -0.25 4.08 6.51
C VAL A 128 -0.60 3.92 5.03
N LEU A 129 0.36 3.44 4.24
CA LEU A 129 0.15 3.02 2.85
C LEU A 129 -0.21 1.53 2.83
N PHE A 130 -1.34 1.18 2.25
CA PHE A 130 -1.86 -0.18 2.23
C PHE A 130 -1.83 -0.82 0.86
N CYS A 131 -1.27 -2.03 0.81
CA CYS A 131 -1.45 -2.99 -0.27
C CYS A 131 -1.55 -4.41 0.33
N VAL A 132 -1.68 -5.46 -0.50
CA VAL A 132 -2.06 -6.78 0.01
C VAL A 132 -0.89 -7.68 0.42
N GLU A 133 0.26 -7.59 -0.24
CA GLU A 133 1.41 -8.46 0.02
C GLU A 133 1.89 -8.33 1.47
N GLU A 134 2.31 -9.46 2.08
CA GLU A 134 2.85 -9.48 3.43
C GLU A 134 4.18 -8.73 3.50
N VAL A 135 5.13 -9.14 2.67
CA VAL A 135 6.47 -8.56 2.63
C VAL A 135 6.45 -7.24 1.87
N ALA A 136 6.97 -6.18 2.47
CA ALA A 136 6.97 -4.85 1.86
C ALA A 136 7.76 -4.82 0.54
N GLU A 137 8.92 -5.47 0.50
CA GLU A 137 9.82 -5.57 -0.65
C GLU A 137 9.21 -6.32 -1.84
N ALA A 138 8.20 -7.15 -1.59
CA ALA A 138 7.44 -7.85 -2.61
C ALA A 138 6.27 -7.02 -3.19
N CYS A 139 6.15 -5.74 -2.79
CA CYS A 139 5.00 -4.90 -3.09
C CYS A 139 5.40 -3.49 -3.52
N HIS A 140 4.63 -2.90 -4.44
CA HIS A 140 4.87 -1.52 -4.90
C HIS A 140 4.83 -0.47 -3.78
N ARG A 141 4.23 -0.76 -2.60
CA ARG A 141 4.29 0.14 -1.45
C ARG A 141 5.71 0.43 -0.98
N SER A 142 6.66 -0.51 -1.16
CA SER A 142 8.07 -0.27 -0.84
C SER A 142 8.74 0.71 -1.80
N ILE A 143 8.30 0.74 -3.07
CA ILE A 143 8.81 1.69 -4.06
C ILE A 143 8.32 3.10 -3.72
N VAL A 144 7.04 3.24 -3.32
CA VAL A 144 6.47 4.51 -2.84
C VAL A 144 7.18 4.98 -1.57
N ALA A 145 7.42 4.06 -0.61
CA ALA A 145 8.14 4.37 0.62
C ALA A 145 9.57 4.90 0.35
N ARG A 146 10.27 4.27 -0.60
CA ARG A 146 11.60 4.71 -1.03
C ARG A 146 11.56 6.10 -1.67
N GLU A 147 10.59 6.39 -2.51
CA GLU A 147 10.39 7.70 -3.14
C GLU A 147 10.14 8.79 -2.09
N LEU A 148 9.29 8.50 -1.08
CA LEU A 148 9.03 9.41 0.04
C LEU A 148 10.31 9.70 0.86
N LYS A 149 11.16 8.69 1.06
CA LYS A 149 12.45 8.86 1.73
C LYS A 149 13.42 9.67 0.90
N GLU A 150 13.65 9.27 -0.36
CA GLU A 150 14.69 9.85 -1.22
C GLU A 150 14.42 11.32 -1.58
N LYS A 151 13.14 11.68 -1.83
CA LYS A 151 12.78 13.03 -2.31
C LYS A 151 12.19 13.95 -1.24
N TYR A 152 11.57 13.39 -0.21
CA TYR A 152 10.83 14.16 0.79
C TYR A 152 11.36 13.97 2.21
N ASN A 153 12.39 13.14 2.39
CA ASN A 153 13.01 12.82 3.67
C ASN A 153 12.03 12.27 4.72
N PHE A 154 11.03 11.50 4.27
CA PHE A 154 10.12 10.79 5.16
C PHE A 154 10.59 9.34 5.32
N GLU A 155 11.03 8.98 6.52
CA GLU A 155 11.26 7.58 6.86
C GLU A 155 9.93 6.81 6.92
N THR A 156 9.95 5.53 6.55
CA THR A 156 8.77 4.68 6.51
C THR A 156 9.00 3.41 7.32
N ILE A 157 8.05 3.09 8.19
CA ILE A 157 8.05 1.89 9.03
C ILE A 157 7.13 0.84 8.42
N HIS A 158 7.61 -0.37 8.19
CA HIS A 158 6.81 -1.50 7.71
C HIS A 158 6.20 -2.26 8.91
N LEU A 159 4.83 -2.39 8.95
CA LEU A 159 4.06 -3.01 10.03
C LEU A 159 3.82 -4.51 9.80
#